data_787dd79780cf75e8008d776e67fe9591
#
_entry.id   787dd79780cf75e8008d776e67fe9591
#
_cell.length_a   1.000
_cell.length_b   1.000
_cell.length_c   1.000
_cell.angle_alpha   90.00
_cell.angle_beta   90.00
_cell.angle_gamma   90.00
#
_symmetry.space_group_name_H-M   'P 1'
#
loop_
_entity.id
_entity.type
_entity.pdbx_description
1 polymer ?
#
loop_
_entity_poly.entity_id
_entity_poly.type
_entity_poly.pdbx_seq_one_letter_code
_entity_poly.pdbx_strand_id
1 'polypeptide(L)'
;MKTFAELGFPGRLIAVEGLDGSGKSTQIYLLKRWLELQGLKVFFSEWNSSELVKTATTKGKKTNLLTPTTFSLIHATDFADRFERHLVPLMRAGFLVLCDRYVFTAFARDTVRGCPPEWVRGLYSYAALPDLTFFFKAHLEVSLQRILDGRPQLKYFEAGMDLRLSTDPYESFRIFQGRLLEQYLAMSTEFNFRLIDANKPVEAQQSLVRQLVSANIDLEKYVAPRA
;
A
#
# COMPACT_ATOMS: atom_id res chain seq x y z
N MET A 1 14.25 0.98 11.00
CA MET A 1 14.32 1.49 9.60
C MET A 1 14.25 3.02 9.65
N LYS A 2 14.90 3.73 8.71
CA LYS A 2 14.88 5.21 8.61
C LYS A 2 14.03 5.63 7.42
N THR A 3 13.45 6.83 7.47
CA THR A 3 12.75 7.43 6.33
C THR A 3 13.72 7.88 5.25
N PHE A 4 13.23 8.14 4.03
CA PHE A 4 14.06 8.70 2.96
C PHE A 4 14.64 10.07 3.35
N ALA A 5 13.85 10.89 4.07
CA ALA A 5 14.35 12.17 4.60
C ALA A 5 15.54 12.00 5.56
N GLU A 6 15.44 11.07 6.51
CA GLU A 6 16.52 10.76 7.47
C GLU A 6 17.77 10.15 6.81
N LEU A 7 17.62 9.56 5.63
CA LEU A 7 18.72 9.05 4.80
C LEU A 7 19.32 10.13 3.88
N GLY A 8 18.82 11.37 3.94
CA GLY A 8 19.33 12.48 3.15
C GLY A 8 18.91 12.50 1.68
N PHE A 9 17.87 11.73 1.30
CA PHE A 9 17.36 11.79 -0.06
C PHE A 9 16.63 13.12 -0.31
N PRO A 10 16.81 13.77 -1.49
CA PRO A 10 16.06 14.97 -1.84
C PRO A 10 14.58 14.68 -2.13
N GLY A 11 14.25 13.51 -2.63
CA GLY A 11 12.87 13.06 -2.85
C GLY A 11 12.12 12.74 -1.56
N ARG A 12 10.80 12.59 -1.67
CA ARG A 12 9.92 12.16 -0.56
C ARG A 12 8.97 11.07 -1.03
N LEU A 13 8.70 10.11 -0.15
CA LEU A 13 7.79 9.00 -0.43
C LEU A 13 6.54 9.09 0.45
N ILE A 14 5.38 9.09 -0.21
CA ILE A 14 4.07 8.99 0.44
C ILE A 14 3.51 7.60 0.12
N ALA A 15 3.20 6.83 1.15
CA ALA A 15 2.51 5.55 1.01
C ALA A 15 1.05 5.66 1.42
N VAL A 16 0.19 4.94 0.72
CA VAL A 16 -1.19 4.71 1.16
C VAL A 16 -1.43 3.24 1.44
N GLU A 17 -2.03 2.98 2.58
CA GLU A 17 -2.39 1.65 3.05
C GLU A 17 -3.89 1.59 3.39
N GLY A 18 -4.42 0.40 3.46
CA GLY A 18 -5.82 0.17 3.78
C GLY A 18 -6.28 -1.20 3.32
N LEU A 19 -7.41 -1.65 3.89
CA LEU A 19 -8.05 -2.89 3.51
C LEU A 19 -8.49 -2.87 2.03
N ASP A 20 -8.74 -4.03 1.47
CA ASP A 20 -9.37 -4.11 0.16
C ASP A 20 -10.79 -3.51 0.24
N GLY A 21 -11.18 -2.70 -0.73
CA GLY A 21 -12.45 -1.94 -0.70
C GLY A 21 -12.45 -0.66 0.15
N SER A 22 -11.33 -0.28 0.80
CA SER A 22 -11.28 0.96 1.60
C SER A 22 -11.34 2.26 0.77
N GLY A 23 -11.19 2.21 -0.56
CA GLY A 23 -11.18 3.38 -1.42
C GLY A 23 -9.80 4.07 -1.55
N LYS A 24 -8.73 3.50 -0.95
CA LYS A 24 -7.38 4.06 -0.98
C LYS A 24 -6.85 4.37 -2.39
N SER A 25 -7.10 3.47 -3.37
CA SER A 25 -6.60 3.65 -4.74
C SER A 25 -7.24 4.85 -5.44
N THR A 26 -8.52 5.13 -5.18
CA THR A 26 -9.20 6.36 -5.63
C THR A 26 -8.53 7.58 -5.01
N GLN A 27 -8.27 7.54 -3.73
CA GLN A 27 -7.71 8.67 -2.98
C GLN A 27 -6.27 9.00 -3.42
N ILE A 28 -5.42 7.99 -3.62
CA ILE A 28 -4.04 8.25 -4.09
C ILE A 28 -4.02 8.73 -5.54
N TYR A 29 -4.94 8.24 -6.39
CA TYR A 29 -5.08 8.74 -7.75
C TYR A 29 -5.49 10.22 -7.78
N LEU A 30 -6.46 10.62 -6.95
CA LEU A 30 -6.87 12.01 -6.82
C LEU A 30 -5.75 12.90 -6.26
N LEU A 31 -4.99 12.39 -5.29
CA LEU A 31 -3.80 13.07 -4.77
C LEU A 31 -2.74 13.25 -5.87
N LYS A 32 -2.44 12.19 -6.64
CA LYS A 32 -1.52 12.25 -7.78
C LYS A 32 -1.92 13.36 -8.75
N ARG A 33 -3.18 13.35 -9.20
CA ARG A 33 -3.70 14.36 -10.14
C ARG A 33 -3.59 15.79 -9.59
N TRP A 34 -3.91 15.97 -8.31
CA TRP A 34 -3.79 17.27 -7.66
C TRP A 34 -2.35 17.79 -7.62
N LEU A 35 -1.37 16.94 -7.34
CA LEU A 35 0.06 17.30 -7.31
C LEU A 35 0.59 17.58 -8.73
N GLU A 36 0.22 16.76 -9.71
CA GLU A 36 0.60 16.96 -11.13
C GLU A 36 0.07 18.28 -11.69
N LEU A 37 -1.17 18.65 -11.34
CA LEU A 37 -1.77 19.93 -11.78
C LEU A 37 -1.05 21.15 -11.20
N GLN A 38 -0.29 21.01 -10.13
CA GLN A 38 0.58 22.05 -9.59
C GLN A 38 1.98 22.05 -10.23
N GLY A 39 2.22 21.21 -11.22
CA GLY A 39 3.51 21.11 -11.92
C GLY A 39 4.59 20.37 -11.15
N LEU A 40 4.22 19.53 -10.17
CA LEU A 40 5.21 18.79 -9.37
C LEU A 40 5.72 17.55 -10.10
N LYS A 41 6.99 17.19 -9.87
CA LYS A 41 7.60 15.94 -10.33
C LYS A 41 7.09 14.78 -9.48
N VAL A 42 6.04 14.11 -9.97
CA VAL A 42 5.37 12.99 -9.28
C VAL A 42 5.62 11.69 -10.00
N PHE A 43 5.93 10.63 -9.26
CA PHE A 43 5.95 9.26 -9.75
C PHE A 43 4.98 8.41 -8.95
N PHE A 44 4.28 7.49 -9.63
CA PHE A 44 3.33 6.58 -9.02
C PHE A 44 3.80 5.13 -9.13
N SER A 45 3.80 4.41 -8.02
CA SER A 45 4.14 3.00 -7.95
C SER A 45 3.01 2.22 -7.30
N GLU A 46 2.66 1.10 -7.91
CA GLU A 46 1.62 0.20 -7.42
C GLU A 46 2.22 -1.13 -6.96
N TRP A 47 1.62 -1.73 -5.94
CA TRP A 47 2.01 -3.06 -5.45
C TRP A 47 1.79 -4.14 -6.53
N ASN A 48 2.71 -5.09 -6.66
CA ASN A 48 2.71 -6.13 -7.70
C ASN A 48 2.83 -5.59 -9.15
N SER A 49 3.62 -4.57 -9.37
CA SER A 49 3.82 -3.98 -10.69
C SER A 49 5.17 -4.28 -11.33
N SER A 50 6.04 -5.08 -10.67
CA SER A 50 7.31 -5.50 -11.27
C SER A 50 7.08 -6.47 -12.44
N GLU A 51 7.56 -6.12 -13.62
CA GLU A 51 7.49 -6.97 -14.80
C GLU A 51 8.32 -8.26 -14.63
N LEU A 52 9.34 -8.25 -13.75
CA LEU A 52 10.21 -9.39 -13.50
C LEU A 52 9.44 -10.62 -12.98
N VAL A 53 8.48 -10.41 -12.06
CA VAL A 53 7.74 -11.51 -11.41
C VAL A 53 6.25 -11.55 -11.72
N LYS A 54 5.73 -10.60 -12.47
CA LYS A 54 4.30 -10.44 -12.77
C LYS A 54 3.65 -11.71 -13.33
N THR A 55 4.33 -12.35 -14.28
CA THR A 55 3.82 -13.59 -14.91
C THR A 55 3.74 -14.72 -13.89
N ALA A 56 4.79 -14.94 -13.09
CA ALA A 56 4.83 -15.98 -12.07
C ALA A 56 3.79 -15.72 -10.97
N THR A 57 3.68 -14.47 -10.50
CA THR A 57 2.68 -14.07 -9.51
C THR A 57 1.25 -14.29 -10.01
N THR A 58 0.97 -13.89 -11.25
CA THR A 58 -0.36 -14.06 -11.87
C THR A 58 -0.72 -15.54 -12.03
N LYS A 59 0.22 -16.35 -12.54
CA LYS A 59 0.04 -17.79 -12.68
C LYS A 59 -0.21 -18.46 -11.33
N GLY A 60 0.66 -18.20 -10.35
CA GLY A 60 0.54 -18.76 -9.01
C GLY A 60 -0.80 -18.43 -8.32
N LYS A 61 -1.28 -17.18 -8.47
CA LYS A 61 -2.59 -16.76 -7.95
C LYS A 61 -3.75 -17.44 -8.67
N LYS A 62 -3.71 -17.56 -9.99
CA LYS A 62 -4.78 -18.21 -10.78
C LYS A 62 -4.92 -19.68 -10.48
N THR A 63 -3.82 -20.37 -10.19
CA THR A 63 -3.79 -21.81 -9.94
C THR A 63 -3.84 -22.15 -8.45
N ASN A 64 -3.95 -21.17 -7.56
CA ASN A 64 -3.94 -21.32 -6.09
C ASN A 64 -2.74 -22.15 -5.56
N LEU A 65 -1.58 -22.06 -6.23
CA LEU A 65 -0.37 -22.81 -5.87
C LEU A 65 0.54 -22.11 -4.88
N LEU A 66 0.25 -20.84 -4.52
CA LEU A 66 1.10 -20.07 -3.62
C LEU A 66 0.85 -20.49 -2.16
N THR A 67 1.86 -21.11 -1.55
CA THR A 67 1.91 -21.27 -0.10
C THR A 67 2.20 -19.92 0.58
N PRO A 68 1.94 -19.75 1.88
CA PRO A 68 2.27 -18.49 2.58
C PRO A 68 3.71 -18.03 2.35
N THR A 69 4.69 -18.93 2.44
CA THR A 69 6.10 -18.61 2.22
C THR A 69 6.39 -18.19 0.78
N THR A 70 5.92 -18.94 -0.22
CA THR A 70 6.14 -18.58 -1.63
C THR A 70 5.39 -17.31 -2.01
N PHE A 71 4.21 -17.07 -1.42
CA PHE A 71 3.48 -15.81 -1.57
C PHE A 71 4.30 -14.62 -1.06
N SER A 72 4.88 -14.74 0.14
CA SER A 72 5.73 -13.68 0.73
C SER A 72 6.98 -13.44 -0.11
N LEU A 73 7.71 -14.49 -0.49
CA LEU A 73 8.95 -14.37 -1.28
C LEU A 73 8.73 -13.73 -2.65
N ILE A 74 7.67 -14.10 -3.37
CA ILE A 74 7.41 -13.53 -4.70
C ILE A 74 7.04 -12.05 -4.60
N HIS A 75 6.34 -11.64 -3.55
CA HIS A 75 6.02 -10.23 -3.31
C HIS A 75 7.23 -9.44 -2.81
N ALA A 76 8.11 -10.05 -2.03
CA ALA A 76 9.38 -9.45 -1.65
C ALA A 76 10.29 -9.22 -2.87
N THR A 77 10.33 -10.17 -3.80
CA THR A 77 11.06 -10.02 -5.08
C THR A 77 10.46 -8.89 -5.95
N ASP A 78 9.12 -8.82 -6.06
CA ASP A 78 8.45 -7.70 -6.74
C ASP A 78 8.84 -6.35 -6.13
N PHE A 79 8.82 -6.28 -4.81
CA PHE A 79 9.16 -5.05 -4.11
C PHE A 79 10.62 -4.67 -4.28
N ALA A 80 11.56 -5.64 -4.17
CA ALA A 80 12.99 -5.40 -4.34
C ALA A 80 13.30 -4.83 -5.73
N ASP A 81 12.76 -5.44 -6.78
CA ASP A 81 12.94 -4.97 -8.15
C ASP A 81 12.45 -3.53 -8.33
N ARG A 82 11.23 -3.22 -7.86
CA ARG A 82 10.68 -1.86 -7.95
C ARG A 82 11.44 -0.85 -7.08
N PHE A 83 11.87 -1.28 -5.88
CA PHE A 83 12.60 -0.43 -4.95
C PHE A 83 13.94 0.02 -5.54
N GLU A 84 14.73 -0.93 -6.06
CA GLU A 84 16.06 -0.66 -6.59
C GLU A 84 16.03 0.02 -7.95
N ARG A 85 15.14 -0.41 -8.86
CA ARG A 85 15.10 0.09 -10.24
C ARG A 85 14.30 1.37 -10.43
N HIS A 86 13.34 1.65 -9.56
CA HIS A 86 12.47 2.82 -9.71
C HIS A 86 12.49 3.74 -8.50
N LEU A 87 12.17 3.23 -7.29
CA LEU A 87 11.96 4.11 -6.15
C LEU A 87 13.25 4.83 -5.74
N VAL A 88 14.35 4.10 -5.52
CA VAL A 88 15.63 4.70 -5.09
C VAL A 88 16.19 5.70 -6.11
N PRO A 89 16.26 5.40 -7.44
CA PRO A 89 16.70 6.37 -8.42
C PRO A 89 15.86 7.63 -8.48
N LEU A 90 14.54 7.51 -8.41
CA LEU A 90 13.63 8.66 -8.43
C LEU A 90 13.72 9.51 -7.15
N MET A 91 13.89 8.86 -6.00
CA MET A 91 14.14 9.55 -4.73
C MET A 91 15.44 10.34 -4.76
N ARG A 92 16.51 9.79 -5.37
CA ARG A 92 17.77 10.51 -5.61
C ARG A 92 17.62 11.66 -6.59
N ALA A 93 16.73 11.53 -7.58
CA ALA A 93 16.43 12.57 -8.56
C ALA A 93 15.46 13.67 -8.02
N GLY A 94 15.04 13.58 -6.76
CA GLY A 94 14.18 14.59 -6.13
C GLY A 94 12.73 14.54 -6.59
N PHE A 95 12.19 13.34 -6.87
CA PHE A 95 10.77 13.16 -7.16
C PHE A 95 9.94 13.01 -5.89
N LEU A 96 8.67 13.39 -5.99
CA LEU A 96 7.65 13.02 -5.03
C LEU A 96 7.05 11.68 -5.47
N VAL A 97 7.31 10.62 -4.69
CA VAL A 97 6.89 9.26 -5.02
C VAL A 97 5.63 8.90 -4.24
N LEU A 98 4.60 8.46 -4.95
CA LEU A 98 3.35 7.96 -4.37
C LEU A 98 3.28 6.45 -4.54
N CYS A 99 3.11 5.71 -3.43
CA CYS A 99 2.97 4.26 -3.44
C CYS A 99 1.56 3.83 -3.01
N ASP A 100 0.79 3.19 -3.94
CA ASP A 100 -0.40 2.42 -3.55
C ASP A 100 0.08 1.10 -2.98
N ARG A 101 0.12 1.02 -1.66
CA ARG A 101 0.73 -0.02 -0.82
C ARG A 101 2.27 0.02 -0.81
N TYR A 102 2.81 -0.29 0.36
CA TYR A 102 4.25 -0.37 0.61
C TYR A 102 4.58 -1.63 1.41
N VAL A 103 5.74 -1.70 2.07
CA VAL A 103 6.16 -2.87 2.87
C VAL A 103 5.16 -3.28 3.95
N PHE A 104 4.36 -2.34 4.44
CA PHE A 104 3.35 -2.59 5.46
C PHE A 104 2.25 -3.55 4.99
N THR A 105 1.95 -3.55 3.69
CA THR A 105 1.05 -4.55 3.10
C THR A 105 1.58 -5.97 3.28
N ALA A 106 2.89 -6.19 3.11
CA ALA A 106 3.50 -7.49 3.36
C ALA A 106 3.51 -7.81 4.86
N PHE A 107 3.90 -6.84 5.70
CA PHE A 107 3.92 -7.03 7.16
C PHE A 107 2.56 -7.49 7.70
N ALA A 108 1.46 -6.91 7.21
CA ALA A 108 0.12 -7.33 7.59
C ALA A 108 -0.26 -8.68 6.98
N ARG A 109 -0.23 -8.78 5.64
CA ARG A 109 -0.78 -9.92 4.90
C ARG A 109 -0.02 -11.21 5.11
N ASP A 110 1.30 -11.15 5.17
CA ASP A 110 2.11 -12.35 5.28
C ASP A 110 2.13 -12.86 6.72
N THR A 111 2.12 -11.96 7.72
CA THR A 111 1.95 -12.33 9.13
C THR A 111 0.60 -13.00 9.38
N VAL A 112 -0.50 -12.46 8.85
CA VAL A 112 -1.84 -13.08 8.97
C VAL A 112 -1.90 -14.43 8.27
N ARG A 113 -1.07 -14.66 7.24
CA ARG A 113 -0.91 -15.97 6.59
C ARG A 113 -0.01 -16.95 7.34
N GLY A 114 0.52 -16.56 8.50
CA GLY A 114 1.30 -17.42 9.38
C GLY A 114 2.81 -17.35 9.15
N CYS A 115 3.31 -16.42 8.35
CA CYS A 115 4.75 -16.15 8.30
C CYS A 115 5.20 -15.44 9.58
N PRO A 116 6.36 -15.83 10.19
CA PRO A 116 6.88 -15.15 11.37
C PRO A 116 7.10 -13.65 11.11
N PRO A 117 6.61 -12.73 11.98
CA PRO A 117 6.71 -11.29 11.75
C PRO A 117 8.14 -10.79 11.54
N GLU A 118 9.10 -11.29 12.34
CA GLU A 118 10.51 -10.92 12.24
C GLU A 118 11.12 -11.36 10.90
N TRP A 119 10.74 -12.55 10.40
CA TRP A 119 11.18 -13.03 9.11
C TRP A 119 10.63 -12.17 7.98
N VAL A 120 9.33 -11.83 8.01
CA VAL A 120 8.72 -10.93 7.01
C VAL A 120 9.41 -9.58 7.03
N ARG A 121 9.62 -8.97 8.21
CA ARG A 121 10.32 -7.69 8.33
C ARG A 121 11.78 -7.77 7.84
N GLY A 122 12.43 -8.91 8.08
CA GLY A 122 13.79 -9.19 7.58
C GLY A 122 13.89 -9.15 6.06
N LEU A 123 12.89 -9.67 5.33
CA LEU A 123 12.83 -9.64 3.86
C LEU A 123 12.83 -8.21 3.28
N TYR A 124 12.38 -7.22 4.04
CA TYR A 124 12.27 -5.82 3.62
C TYR A 124 13.24 -4.90 4.39
N SER A 125 14.24 -5.45 5.09
CA SER A 125 15.17 -4.70 5.95
C SER A 125 16.00 -3.65 5.21
N TYR A 126 16.19 -3.82 3.89
CA TYR A 126 16.86 -2.87 3.01
C TYR A 126 16.01 -1.65 2.63
N ALA A 127 14.70 -1.71 2.83
CA ALA A 127 13.79 -0.65 2.43
C ALA A 127 13.85 0.53 3.41
N ALA A 128 13.81 1.75 2.87
CA ALA A 128 13.55 2.94 3.68
C ALA A 128 12.07 3.05 4.02
N LEU A 129 11.74 3.68 5.14
CA LEU A 129 10.36 4.01 5.50
C LEU A 129 9.84 5.17 4.63
N PRO A 130 8.52 5.21 4.35
CA PRO A 130 7.89 6.39 3.78
C PRO A 130 8.05 7.60 4.69
N ASP A 131 8.14 8.80 4.10
CA ASP A 131 8.15 10.05 4.84
C ASP A 131 6.75 10.39 5.39
N LEU A 132 5.71 9.89 4.72
CA LEU A 132 4.32 10.03 5.15
C LEU A 132 3.53 8.78 4.76
N THR A 133 2.79 8.20 5.70
CA THR A 133 1.93 7.04 5.44
C THR A 133 0.50 7.36 5.85
N PHE A 134 -0.43 7.19 4.92
CA PHE A 134 -1.86 7.26 5.17
C PHE A 134 -2.46 5.87 5.30
N PHE A 135 -3.26 5.64 6.33
CA PHE A 135 -4.07 4.45 6.46
C PHE A 135 -5.55 4.79 6.33
N PHE A 136 -6.17 4.32 5.24
CA PHE A 136 -7.59 4.51 4.96
C PHE A 136 -8.40 3.45 5.70
N LYS A 137 -8.94 3.83 6.87
CA LYS A 137 -9.73 2.97 7.75
C LYS A 137 -11.19 3.03 7.36
N ALA A 138 -11.70 1.95 6.74
CA ALA A 138 -13.12 1.74 6.46
C ALA A 138 -13.70 0.66 7.40
N HIS A 139 -15.00 0.69 7.63
CA HIS A 139 -15.71 -0.43 8.23
C HIS A 139 -15.67 -1.64 7.28
N LEU A 140 -15.57 -2.85 7.83
CA LEU A 140 -15.46 -4.09 7.03
C LEU A 140 -16.64 -4.26 6.08
N GLU A 141 -17.87 -4.01 6.56
CA GLU A 141 -19.07 -4.14 5.73
C GLU A 141 -19.11 -3.08 4.61
N VAL A 142 -18.64 -1.86 4.87
CA VAL A 142 -18.51 -0.82 3.84
C VAL A 142 -17.48 -1.24 2.78
N SER A 143 -16.37 -1.82 3.21
CA SER A 143 -15.33 -2.33 2.30
C SER A 143 -15.86 -3.48 1.45
N LEU A 144 -16.57 -4.43 2.06
CA LEU A 144 -17.19 -5.57 1.36
C LEU A 144 -18.22 -5.09 0.33
N GLN A 145 -19.12 -4.20 0.73
CA GLN A 145 -20.14 -3.64 -0.16
C GLN A 145 -19.52 -2.95 -1.37
N ARG A 146 -18.51 -2.09 -1.17
CA ARG A 146 -17.81 -1.41 -2.27
C ARG A 146 -17.14 -2.36 -3.25
N ILE A 147 -16.62 -3.49 -2.76
CA ILE A 147 -16.06 -4.53 -3.63
C ILE A 147 -17.15 -5.16 -4.48
N LEU A 148 -18.29 -5.49 -3.87
CA LEU A 148 -19.40 -6.16 -4.55
C LEU A 148 -20.15 -5.23 -5.52
N ASP A 149 -20.18 -3.92 -5.26
CA ASP A 149 -20.70 -2.93 -6.20
C ASP A 149 -19.84 -2.87 -7.49
N GLY A 150 -18.54 -3.13 -7.37
CA GLY A 150 -17.61 -3.13 -8.51
C GLY A 150 -17.47 -4.47 -9.24
N ARG A 151 -17.85 -5.59 -8.60
CA ARG A 151 -17.74 -6.94 -9.17
C ARG A 151 -18.56 -7.96 -8.38
N PRO A 152 -19.09 -9.02 -9.03
CA PRO A 152 -20.04 -9.95 -8.39
C PRO A 152 -19.39 -10.90 -7.37
N GLN A 153 -18.07 -11.05 -7.34
CA GLN A 153 -17.39 -12.05 -6.50
C GLN A 153 -16.10 -11.52 -5.88
N LEU A 154 -15.78 -12.03 -4.70
CA LEU A 154 -14.50 -11.83 -4.04
C LEU A 154 -13.38 -12.62 -4.73
N LYS A 155 -12.17 -12.08 -4.75
CA LYS A 155 -10.99 -12.84 -5.21
C LYS A 155 -10.54 -13.81 -4.12
N TYR A 156 -10.05 -14.97 -4.51
CA TYR A 156 -9.64 -16.06 -3.61
C TYR A 156 -8.72 -15.59 -2.49
N PHE A 157 -7.57 -14.96 -2.83
CA PHE A 157 -6.60 -14.46 -1.83
C PHE A 157 -7.05 -13.20 -1.08
N GLU A 158 -7.97 -12.42 -1.62
CA GLU A 158 -8.56 -11.24 -0.96
C GLU A 158 -9.54 -11.64 0.13
N ALA A 159 -10.30 -12.73 -0.12
CA ALA A 159 -11.19 -13.33 0.85
C ALA A 159 -10.45 -14.21 1.87
N GLY A 160 -9.13 -14.42 1.75
CA GLY A 160 -8.39 -15.30 2.64
C GLY A 160 -8.75 -16.78 2.52
N MET A 161 -9.29 -17.21 1.37
CA MET A 161 -9.69 -18.61 1.14
C MET A 161 -8.51 -19.58 1.18
N ASP A 162 -7.31 -19.08 0.92
CA ASP A 162 -6.04 -19.82 1.08
C ASP A 162 -5.76 -20.23 2.53
N LEU A 163 -6.38 -19.57 3.50
CA LEU A 163 -6.24 -19.86 4.93
C LEU A 163 -7.34 -20.80 5.47
N ARG A 164 -8.34 -21.15 4.66
CA ARG A 164 -9.47 -22.02 5.06
C ARG A 164 -10.18 -21.56 6.33
N LEU A 165 -10.36 -20.24 6.48
CA LEU A 165 -10.98 -19.62 7.66
C LEU A 165 -12.48 -19.91 7.75
N SER A 166 -13.16 -20.04 6.62
CA SER A 166 -14.53 -20.47 6.44
C SER A 166 -14.70 -21.06 5.03
N THR A 167 -15.74 -21.87 4.83
CA THR A 167 -16.19 -22.33 3.51
C THR A 167 -16.97 -21.25 2.76
N ASP A 168 -17.56 -20.28 3.49
CA ASP A 168 -18.21 -19.10 2.92
C ASP A 168 -17.18 -18.01 2.64
N PRO A 169 -17.00 -17.57 1.37
CA PRO A 169 -16.05 -16.53 1.01
C PRO A 169 -16.29 -15.18 1.73
N TYR A 170 -17.53 -14.85 2.04
CA TYR A 170 -17.87 -13.59 2.70
C TYR A 170 -17.49 -13.62 4.18
N GLU A 171 -17.74 -14.72 4.86
CA GLU A 171 -17.31 -14.94 6.23
C GLU A 171 -15.77 -15.01 6.31
N SER A 172 -15.13 -15.77 5.41
CA SER A 172 -13.67 -15.82 5.31
C SER A 172 -13.07 -14.43 5.11
N PHE A 173 -13.66 -13.60 4.23
CA PHE A 173 -13.25 -12.21 4.02
C PHE A 173 -13.31 -11.40 5.32
N ARG A 174 -14.42 -11.47 6.07
CA ARG A 174 -14.57 -10.73 7.33
C ARG A 174 -13.50 -11.11 8.33
N ILE A 175 -13.26 -12.41 8.51
CA ILE A 175 -12.23 -12.90 9.42
C ILE A 175 -10.83 -12.45 8.96
N PHE A 176 -10.51 -12.64 7.70
CA PHE A 176 -9.19 -12.31 7.15
C PHE A 176 -8.91 -10.80 7.18
N GLN A 177 -9.84 -9.99 6.68
CA GLN A 177 -9.68 -8.53 6.67
C GLN A 177 -9.75 -7.94 8.09
N GLY A 178 -10.48 -8.58 9.02
CA GLY A 178 -10.46 -8.22 10.45
C GLY A 178 -9.08 -8.38 11.05
N ARG A 179 -8.43 -9.53 10.83
CA ARG A 179 -7.04 -9.77 11.27
C ARG A 179 -6.05 -8.80 10.62
N LEU A 180 -6.24 -8.46 9.34
CA LEU A 180 -5.43 -7.44 8.67
C LEU A 180 -5.61 -6.06 9.31
N LEU A 181 -6.84 -5.69 9.65
CA LEU A 181 -7.13 -4.42 10.32
C LEU A 181 -6.38 -4.30 11.64
N GLU A 182 -6.37 -5.37 12.46
CA GLU A 182 -5.60 -5.42 13.71
C GLU A 182 -4.10 -5.18 13.47
N GLN A 183 -3.51 -5.83 12.47
CA GLN A 183 -2.11 -5.60 12.10
C GLN A 183 -1.84 -4.16 11.68
N TYR A 184 -2.71 -3.58 10.85
CA TYR A 184 -2.56 -2.18 10.42
C TYR A 184 -2.73 -1.19 11.57
N LEU A 185 -3.63 -1.43 12.52
CA LEU A 185 -3.80 -0.57 13.69
C LEU A 185 -2.58 -0.62 14.61
N ALA A 186 -2.00 -1.80 14.83
CA ALA A 186 -0.74 -1.93 15.56
C ALA A 186 0.40 -1.17 14.86
N MET A 187 0.56 -1.36 13.54
CA MET A 187 1.57 -0.64 12.75
C MET A 187 1.31 0.86 12.69
N SER A 188 0.05 1.31 12.71
CA SER A 188 -0.27 2.74 12.70
C SER A 188 0.29 3.49 13.91
N THR A 189 0.32 2.81 15.06
CA THR A 189 0.96 3.34 16.28
C THR A 189 2.49 3.24 16.19
N GLU A 190 3.02 2.09 15.74
CA GLU A 190 4.47 1.86 15.64
C GLU A 190 5.15 2.80 14.65
N PHE A 191 4.53 3.06 13.48
CA PHE A 191 5.10 3.84 12.38
C PHE A 191 4.42 5.20 12.16
N ASN A 192 3.61 5.65 13.12
CA ASN A 192 2.96 6.96 13.10
C ASN A 192 2.14 7.24 11.82
N PHE A 193 1.28 6.29 11.41
CA PHE A 193 0.41 6.49 10.25
C PHE A 193 -0.61 7.60 10.49
N ARG A 194 -0.94 8.33 9.45
CA ARG A 194 -2.05 9.28 9.44
C ARG A 194 -3.34 8.55 9.11
N LEU A 195 -4.20 8.39 10.11
CA LEU A 195 -5.48 7.69 9.94
C LEU A 195 -6.47 8.58 9.20
N ILE A 196 -7.03 8.05 8.11
CA ILE A 196 -8.09 8.69 7.32
C ILE A 196 -9.36 7.88 7.49
N ASP A 197 -10.43 8.53 7.96
CA ASP A 197 -11.75 7.90 8.03
C ASP A 197 -12.32 7.71 6.62
N ALA A 198 -12.19 6.50 6.11
CA ALA A 198 -12.62 6.15 4.76
C ALA A 198 -14.14 5.91 4.64
N ASN A 199 -14.91 6.10 5.71
CA ASN A 199 -16.39 6.09 5.64
C ASN A 199 -16.94 7.47 5.26
N LYS A 200 -16.12 8.52 5.36
CA LYS A 200 -16.50 9.89 4.96
C LYS A 200 -16.57 10.04 3.43
N PRO A 201 -17.24 11.08 2.91
CA PRO A 201 -17.23 11.41 1.48
C PRO A 201 -15.82 11.56 0.91
N VAL A 202 -15.65 11.24 -0.37
CA VAL A 202 -14.35 11.26 -1.07
C VAL A 202 -13.68 12.62 -0.95
N GLU A 203 -14.45 13.71 -1.11
CA GLU A 203 -13.97 15.10 -1.06
C GLU A 203 -13.44 15.47 0.33
N ALA A 204 -14.12 15.03 1.39
CA ALA A 204 -13.68 15.27 2.76
C ALA A 204 -12.38 14.55 3.08
N GLN A 205 -12.24 13.30 2.60
CA GLN A 205 -10.99 12.54 2.71
C GLN A 205 -9.85 13.25 1.95
N GLN A 206 -10.10 13.67 0.70
CA GLN A 206 -9.11 14.38 -0.12
C GLN A 206 -8.68 15.70 0.49
N SER A 207 -9.60 16.47 1.03
CA SER A 207 -9.28 17.74 1.71
C SER A 207 -8.29 17.51 2.84
N LEU A 208 -8.55 16.53 3.71
CA LEU A 208 -7.66 16.18 4.82
C LEU A 208 -6.30 15.66 4.33
N VAL A 209 -6.27 14.77 3.33
CA VAL A 209 -5.04 14.21 2.76
C VAL A 209 -4.17 15.33 2.19
N ARG A 210 -4.73 16.24 1.39
CA ARG A 210 -4.00 17.38 0.81
C ARG A 210 -3.47 18.32 1.88
N GLN A 211 -4.27 18.64 2.89
CA GLN A 211 -3.84 19.43 4.04
C GLN A 211 -2.64 18.80 4.76
N LEU A 212 -2.71 17.50 5.04
CA LEU A 212 -1.63 16.77 5.70
C LEU A 212 -0.36 16.68 4.83
N VAL A 213 -0.50 16.50 3.53
CA VAL A 213 0.65 16.52 2.60
C VAL A 213 1.31 17.89 2.62
N SER A 214 0.55 18.98 2.43
CA SER A 214 1.09 20.35 2.44
C SER A 214 1.70 20.76 3.77
N ALA A 215 1.20 20.21 4.88
CA ALA A 215 1.74 20.50 6.21
C ALA A 215 3.05 19.75 6.54
N ASN A 216 3.30 18.60 5.89
CA ASN A 216 4.45 17.73 6.19
C ASN A 216 5.53 17.73 5.10
N ILE A 217 5.21 18.18 3.89
CA ILE A 217 6.10 18.17 2.73
C ILE A 217 6.11 19.55 2.10
N ASP A 218 7.29 20.14 1.98
CA ASP A 218 7.52 21.40 1.27
C ASP A 218 7.39 21.13 -0.25
N LEU A 219 6.18 21.35 -0.78
CA LEU A 219 5.85 21.03 -2.16
C LEU A 219 6.59 21.89 -3.20
N GLU A 220 7.03 23.08 -2.83
CA GLU A 220 7.75 23.99 -3.75
C GLU A 220 9.07 23.38 -4.24
N LYS A 221 9.69 22.52 -3.44
CA LYS A 221 10.93 21.80 -3.79
C LYS A 221 10.76 20.80 -4.95
N TYR A 222 9.52 20.41 -5.27
CA TYR A 222 9.22 19.38 -6.26
C TYR A 222 8.65 19.94 -7.57
N VAL A 223 8.58 21.26 -7.71
CA VAL A 223 8.10 21.89 -8.95
C VAL A 223 9.07 21.55 -10.09
N ALA A 224 8.54 21.08 -11.22
CA ALA A 224 9.33 20.85 -12.42
C ALA A 224 9.86 22.19 -12.96
N PRO A 225 11.11 22.24 -13.44
CA PRO A 225 11.58 23.43 -14.18
C PRO A 225 10.59 23.74 -15.31
N ARG A 226 10.23 25.01 -15.45
CA ARG A 226 9.47 25.45 -16.63
C ARG A 226 10.37 25.25 -17.84
N ALA A 227 9.88 24.54 -18.86
CA ALA A 227 10.55 24.38 -20.15
C ALA A 227 10.64 25.71 -20.88
#